data_841e65be49499c5d2f213866416c9313
#
_entry.id   841e65be49499c5d2f213866416c9313
#
_cell.length_a   1.000
_cell.length_b   1.000
_cell.length_c   1.000
_cell.angle_alpha   90.00
_cell.angle_beta   90.00
_cell.angle_gamma   90.00
#
_symmetry.space_group_name_H-M   'P 1'
#
loop_
_entity.id
_entity.type
_entity.pdbx_description
1 polymer ?
#
loop_
_entity_poly.entity_id
_entity_poly.type
_entity_poly.pdbx_seq_one_letter_code
_entity_poly.pdbx_strand_id
1 'polypeptide(L)'
;LKVGKGQYTVFLSADHGVAHIPEFSQENKLPGGRVLMGTLMTRINKELAEKYKLNTIIVSDDNYQLHLNHPAIDSAKLEEEDITEWLIKRLRYEPGIDRIFSIKDLNKTPLPASIRTMLNNGYYPKRNGDIQLILKPGYIDAWSNTGTTHGLWNPYDTQIPLLWYGWGIRKGKSNRETYMTDIAPTLAALLKIQVPNGNVGK
;
A
#
# COMPACT_ATOMS: atom_id res chain seq x y z
N LEU A 1 32.99 23.85 3.40
CA LEU A 1 32.81 22.39 3.28
C LEU A 1 34.01 21.69 3.93
N LYS A 2 33.77 20.80 4.88
CA LYS A 2 34.81 20.02 5.57
C LYS A 2 35.36 18.85 4.72
N VAL A 3 34.71 18.54 3.59
CA VAL A 3 35.07 17.43 2.69
C VAL A 3 35.42 18.00 1.32
N GLY A 4 36.51 17.55 0.73
CA GLY A 4 37.00 18.01 -0.57
C GLY A 4 36.14 17.50 -1.74
N LYS A 5 36.29 18.19 -2.89
CA LYS A 5 35.64 17.78 -4.14
C LYS A 5 36.08 16.34 -4.50
N GLY A 6 35.11 15.49 -4.84
CA GLY A 6 35.37 14.11 -5.22
C GLY A 6 35.65 13.14 -4.04
N GLN A 7 35.51 13.59 -2.80
CA GLN A 7 35.72 12.77 -1.61
C GLN A 7 34.41 12.40 -0.89
N TYR A 8 33.28 12.53 -1.57
CA TYR A 8 31.98 12.18 -1.05
C TYR A 8 31.11 11.53 -2.13
N THR A 9 30.21 10.70 -1.70
CA THR A 9 29.13 10.14 -2.52
C THR A 9 27.81 10.63 -1.98
N VAL A 10 26.93 11.05 -2.87
CA VAL A 10 25.55 11.42 -2.55
C VAL A 10 24.63 10.53 -3.34
N PHE A 11 23.56 10.08 -2.72
CA PHE A 11 22.42 9.53 -3.44
C PHE A 11 21.14 10.27 -3.08
N LEU A 12 20.23 10.30 -4.01
CA LEU A 12 18.89 10.86 -3.84
C LEU A 12 17.86 9.79 -4.21
N SER A 13 16.93 9.57 -3.33
CA SER A 13 15.77 8.73 -3.55
C SER A 13 14.54 9.37 -2.90
N ALA A 14 13.42 8.67 -2.92
CA ALA A 14 12.21 9.03 -2.18
C ALA A 14 11.70 7.78 -1.44
N ASP A 15 10.90 7.96 -0.43
CA ASP A 15 10.21 6.90 0.28
C ASP A 15 9.03 6.35 -0.55
N HIS A 16 8.35 7.20 -1.32
CA HIS A 16 7.24 6.87 -2.20
C HIS A 16 7.02 7.97 -3.25
N GLY A 17 6.20 7.69 -4.26
CA GLY A 17 5.58 8.69 -5.13
C GLY A 17 4.25 9.17 -4.54
N VAL A 18 3.41 9.80 -5.37
CA VAL A 18 2.07 10.25 -4.98
C VAL A 18 1.10 10.19 -6.17
N ALA A 19 -0.18 9.99 -5.88
CA ALA A 19 -1.23 10.11 -6.87
C ALA A 19 -1.44 11.58 -7.30
N HIS A 20 -1.94 11.81 -8.49
CA HIS A 20 -2.51 13.11 -8.83
C HIS A 20 -3.74 13.38 -7.97
N ILE A 21 -3.99 14.65 -7.66
CA ILE A 21 -5.29 15.03 -7.08
C ILE A 21 -6.40 14.61 -8.05
N PRO A 22 -7.47 13.99 -7.55
CA PRO A 22 -8.54 13.47 -8.41
C PRO A 22 -9.17 14.55 -9.32
N GLU A 23 -9.29 15.77 -8.85
CA GLU A 23 -9.81 16.90 -9.60
C GLU A 23 -8.94 17.20 -10.83
N PHE A 24 -7.62 17.23 -10.68
CA PHE A 24 -6.70 17.37 -11.81
C PHE A 24 -6.87 16.23 -12.84
N SER A 25 -7.01 15.00 -12.36
CA SER A 25 -7.24 13.85 -13.24
C SER A 25 -8.53 14.01 -14.02
N GLN A 26 -9.62 14.43 -13.36
CA GLN A 26 -10.94 14.64 -13.98
C GLN A 26 -10.93 15.79 -15.00
N GLU A 27 -10.29 16.91 -14.69
CA GLU A 27 -10.10 18.04 -15.61
C GLU A 27 -9.36 17.62 -16.89
N ASN A 28 -8.42 16.68 -16.77
CA ASN A 28 -7.67 16.10 -17.87
C ASN A 28 -8.33 14.84 -18.48
N LYS A 29 -9.59 14.54 -18.14
CA LYS A 29 -10.36 13.38 -18.61
C LYS A 29 -9.68 12.03 -18.30
N LEU A 30 -8.91 11.97 -17.23
CA LEU A 30 -8.32 10.77 -16.69
C LEU A 30 -9.21 10.20 -15.57
N PRO A 31 -9.21 8.90 -15.35
CA PRO A 31 -9.93 8.32 -14.23
C PRO A 31 -9.33 8.80 -12.91
N GLY A 32 -10.19 9.08 -11.95
CA GLY A 32 -9.79 9.50 -10.61
C GLY A 32 -10.99 9.83 -9.74
N GLY A 33 -10.82 9.67 -8.44
CA GLY A 33 -11.87 9.93 -7.47
C GLY A 33 -11.39 9.74 -6.04
N ARG A 34 -12.34 9.94 -5.11
CA ARG A 34 -12.08 9.80 -3.68
C ARG A 34 -12.93 8.66 -3.13
N VAL A 35 -12.33 7.85 -2.27
CA VAL A 35 -13.02 6.92 -1.40
C VAL A 35 -12.84 7.45 0.02
N LEU A 36 -13.92 7.90 0.64
CA LEU A 36 -13.89 8.38 2.03
C LEU A 36 -14.00 7.16 2.95
N MET A 37 -12.87 6.51 3.21
CA MET A 37 -12.84 5.24 3.94
C MET A 37 -13.52 5.33 5.30
N GLY A 38 -13.25 6.36 6.09
CA GLY A 38 -13.91 6.53 7.40
C GLY A 38 -15.43 6.65 7.32
N THR A 39 -15.95 7.36 6.30
CA THR A 39 -17.42 7.44 6.06
C THR A 39 -17.97 6.11 5.59
N LEU A 40 -17.26 5.43 4.69
CA LEU A 40 -17.61 4.10 4.21
C LEU A 40 -17.68 3.09 5.37
N MET A 41 -16.65 3.05 6.22
CA MET A 41 -16.59 2.14 7.37
C MET A 41 -17.69 2.42 8.39
N THR A 42 -18.02 3.69 8.65
CA THR A 42 -19.14 4.06 9.52
C THR A 42 -20.46 3.52 8.98
N ARG A 43 -20.70 3.69 7.68
CA ARG A 43 -21.91 3.17 7.03
C ARG A 43 -21.98 1.65 7.05
N ILE A 44 -20.89 0.97 6.73
CA ILE A 44 -20.81 -0.49 6.69
C ILE A 44 -20.97 -1.08 8.09
N ASN A 45 -20.35 -0.51 9.13
CA ASN A 45 -20.56 -0.96 10.50
C ASN A 45 -22.02 -0.82 10.93
N LYS A 46 -22.73 0.22 10.49
CA LYS A 46 -24.17 0.35 10.76
C LYS A 46 -24.97 -0.78 10.08
N GLU A 47 -24.71 -1.06 8.80
CA GLU A 47 -25.36 -2.16 8.07
C GLU A 47 -25.07 -3.52 8.74
N LEU A 48 -23.84 -3.75 9.20
CA LEU A 48 -23.43 -4.95 9.94
C LEU A 48 -24.16 -5.05 11.30
N ALA A 49 -24.26 -3.93 12.04
CA ALA A 49 -24.97 -3.90 13.31
C ALA A 49 -26.46 -4.24 13.15
N GLU A 50 -27.08 -3.75 12.10
CA GLU A 50 -28.48 -4.07 11.77
C GLU A 50 -28.66 -5.56 11.44
N LYS A 51 -27.71 -6.15 10.70
CA LYS A 51 -27.78 -7.54 10.26
C LYS A 51 -27.41 -8.53 11.35
N TYR A 52 -26.29 -8.31 12.03
CA TYR A 52 -25.71 -9.28 12.97
C TYR A 52 -26.00 -8.96 14.43
N LYS A 53 -26.66 -7.83 14.73
CA LYS A 53 -26.96 -7.35 16.09
C LYS A 53 -25.69 -7.17 16.95
N LEU A 54 -24.57 -6.86 16.30
CA LEU A 54 -23.27 -6.65 16.91
C LEU A 54 -22.70 -5.30 16.45
N ASN A 55 -22.42 -4.42 17.39
CA ASN A 55 -21.80 -3.12 17.10
C ASN A 55 -20.30 -3.26 16.84
N THR A 56 -19.79 -2.44 15.93
CA THR A 56 -18.36 -2.32 15.66
C THR A 56 -17.70 -3.66 15.28
N ILE A 57 -18.10 -4.19 14.16
CA ILE A 57 -17.50 -5.40 13.58
C ILE A 57 -16.19 -5.09 12.89
N ILE A 58 -16.09 -3.94 12.18
CA ILE A 58 -14.82 -3.47 11.60
C ILE A 58 -14.23 -2.46 12.59
N VAL A 59 -13.03 -2.74 13.09
CA VAL A 59 -12.34 -1.89 14.07
C VAL A 59 -11.32 -0.94 13.44
N SER A 60 -10.80 -1.25 12.26
CA SER A 60 -9.83 -0.42 11.53
C SER A 60 -9.83 -0.76 10.05
N ASP A 61 -9.37 0.18 9.23
CA ASP A 61 -9.19 0.07 7.78
C ASP A 61 -7.75 0.45 7.35
N ASP A 62 -6.81 0.30 8.26
CA ASP A 62 -5.41 0.67 8.06
C ASP A 62 -4.79 -0.03 6.84
N ASN A 63 -4.08 0.73 6.02
CA ASN A 63 -3.44 0.24 4.78
C ASN A 63 -4.41 -0.45 3.80
N TYR A 64 -5.66 0.01 3.76
CA TYR A 64 -6.74 -0.60 2.95
C TYR A 64 -7.02 -2.06 3.32
N GLN A 65 -6.79 -2.41 4.58
CA GLN A 65 -7.12 -3.70 5.14
C GLN A 65 -8.19 -3.54 6.22
N LEU A 66 -9.29 -4.26 6.10
CA LEU A 66 -10.31 -4.25 7.14
C LEU A 66 -9.91 -5.25 8.23
N HIS A 67 -9.84 -4.74 9.45
CA HIS A 67 -9.59 -5.52 10.64
C HIS A 67 -10.91 -5.81 11.36
N LEU A 68 -11.20 -7.07 11.60
CA LEU A 68 -12.42 -7.50 12.26
C LEU A 68 -12.24 -7.57 13.79
N ASN A 69 -13.32 -7.36 14.50
CA ASN A 69 -13.38 -7.48 15.96
C ASN A 69 -13.59 -8.95 16.37
N HIS A 70 -12.55 -9.76 16.22
CA HIS A 70 -12.61 -11.20 16.52
C HIS A 70 -13.18 -11.50 17.92
N PRO A 71 -12.73 -10.82 19.02
CA PRO A 71 -13.29 -11.09 20.34
C PRO A 71 -14.80 -10.85 20.43
N ALA A 72 -15.30 -9.83 19.75
CA ALA A 72 -16.74 -9.54 19.76
C ALA A 72 -17.54 -10.53 18.89
N ILE A 73 -17.00 -10.92 17.75
CA ILE A 73 -17.57 -11.92 16.84
C ILE A 73 -17.67 -13.26 17.56
N ASP A 74 -16.59 -13.73 18.20
CA ASP A 74 -16.53 -14.96 18.97
C ASP A 74 -17.53 -14.96 20.14
N SER A 75 -17.57 -13.86 20.90
CA SER A 75 -18.50 -13.69 22.03
C SER A 75 -19.96 -13.73 21.59
N ALA A 76 -20.25 -13.21 20.41
CA ALA A 76 -21.59 -13.24 19.80
C ALA A 76 -21.91 -14.58 19.11
N LYS A 77 -20.96 -15.53 19.08
CA LYS A 77 -21.07 -16.83 18.38
C LYS A 77 -21.45 -16.69 16.91
N LEU A 78 -20.87 -15.68 16.25
CA LEU A 78 -21.05 -15.45 14.82
C LEU A 78 -19.91 -16.12 14.05
N GLU A 79 -20.20 -16.56 12.83
CA GLU A 79 -19.20 -17.14 11.94
C GLU A 79 -18.48 -16.01 11.19
N GLU A 80 -17.16 -15.89 11.39
CA GLU A 80 -16.32 -14.89 10.73
C GLU A 80 -16.38 -14.98 9.21
N GLU A 81 -16.49 -16.19 8.69
CA GLU A 81 -16.62 -16.48 7.26
C GLU A 81 -17.85 -15.81 6.64
N ASP A 82 -19.00 -15.90 7.31
CA ASP A 82 -20.25 -15.28 6.86
C ASP A 82 -20.14 -13.75 6.81
N ILE A 83 -19.50 -13.16 7.81
CA ILE A 83 -19.22 -11.71 7.87
C ILE A 83 -18.28 -11.30 6.74
N THR A 84 -17.21 -12.03 6.54
CA THR A 84 -16.21 -11.79 5.50
C THR A 84 -16.83 -11.89 4.11
N GLU A 85 -17.62 -12.93 3.83
CA GLU A 85 -18.31 -13.08 2.54
C GLU A 85 -19.31 -11.95 2.32
N TRP A 86 -20.06 -11.56 3.34
CA TRP A 86 -21.02 -10.47 3.23
C TRP A 86 -20.30 -9.15 2.90
N LEU A 87 -19.20 -8.86 3.59
CA LEU A 87 -18.39 -7.66 3.35
C LEU A 87 -17.84 -7.64 1.92
N ILE A 88 -17.28 -8.75 1.44
CA ILE A 88 -16.77 -8.87 0.07
C ILE A 88 -17.90 -8.63 -0.96
N LYS A 89 -19.04 -9.27 -0.78
CA LYS A 89 -20.22 -9.10 -1.66
C LYS A 89 -20.74 -7.66 -1.64
N ARG A 90 -20.76 -7.03 -0.47
CA ARG A 90 -21.31 -5.68 -0.28
C ARG A 90 -20.39 -4.60 -0.84
N LEU A 91 -19.09 -4.70 -0.58
CA LEU A 91 -18.12 -3.65 -0.92
C LEU A 91 -17.59 -3.74 -2.36
N ARG A 92 -17.73 -4.87 -3.04
CA ARG A 92 -17.22 -5.03 -4.41
C ARG A 92 -17.81 -4.06 -5.44
N TYR A 93 -18.97 -3.49 -5.15
CA TYR A 93 -19.66 -2.55 -6.04
C TYR A 93 -19.53 -1.09 -5.57
N GLU A 94 -18.76 -0.83 -4.50
CA GLU A 94 -18.52 0.53 -4.06
C GLU A 94 -17.68 1.31 -5.08
N PRO A 95 -18.07 2.56 -5.37
CA PRO A 95 -17.30 3.41 -6.26
C PRO A 95 -15.85 3.53 -5.78
N GLY A 96 -14.91 3.36 -6.70
CA GLY A 96 -13.47 3.47 -6.40
C GLY A 96 -12.81 2.18 -5.94
N ILE A 97 -13.54 1.15 -5.53
CA ILE A 97 -12.97 -0.17 -5.24
C ILE A 97 -12.83 -0.96 -6.54
N ASP A 98 -11.63 -1.46 -6.82
CA ASP A 98 -11.34 -2.35 -7.94
C ASP A 98 -11.50 -3.81 -7.53
N ARG A 99 -10.90 -4.18 -6.39
CA ARG A 99 -10.93 -5.55 -5.87
C ARG A 99 -11.06 -5.56 -4.36
N ILE A 100 -11.69 -6.63 -3.88
CA ILE A 100 -11.79 -6.94 -2.46
C ILE A 100 -11.76 -8.46 -2.28
N PHE A 101 -11.00 -8.93 -1.32
CA PHE A 101 -10.85 -10.36 -1.06
C PHE A 101 -10.36 -10.62 0.37
N SER A 102 -10.64 -11.81 0.90
CA SER A 102 -10.06 -12.27 2.16
C SER A 102 -8.53 -12.42 2.01
N ILE A 103 -7.77 -11.91 2.98
CA ILE A 103 -6.31 -12.07 2.98
C ILE A 103 -5.90 -13.54 3.02
N LYS A 104 -6.70 -14.41 3.62
CA LYS A 104 -6.50 -15.87 3.60
C LYS A 104 -6.46 -16.43 2.17
N ASP A 105 -7.13 -15.78 1.21
CA ASP A 105 -7.20 -16.17 -0.18
C ASP A 105 -6.24 -15.40 -1.11
N LEU A 106 -5.30 -14.64 -0.57
CA LEU A 106 -4.34 -13.83 -1.34
C LEU A 106 -3.68 -14.63 -2.48
N ASN A 107 -3.25 -15.85 -2.21
CA ASN A 107 -2.57 -16.68 -3.20
C ASN A 107 -3.51 -17.30 -4.25
N LYS A 108 -4.81 -17.37 -3.98
CA LYS A 108 -5.83 -17.87 -4.90
C LYS A 108 -6.49 -16.75 -5.71
N THR A 109 -6.42 -15.50 -5.21
CA THR A 109 -7.05 -14.35 -5.86
C THR A 109 -6.32 -13.99 -7.15
N PRO A 110 -7.01 -13.79 -8.28
CA PRO A 110 -6.37 -13.36 -9.53
C PRO A 110 -5.90 -11.91 -9.43
N LEU A 111 -4.61 -11.72 -9.19
CA LEU A 111 -3.94 -10.43 -9.06
C LEU A 111 -2.78 -10.33 -10.06
N PRO A 112 -2.44 -9.12 -10.54
CA PRO A 112 -1.18 -8.86 -11.22
C PRO A 112 0.00 -9.34 -10.37
N ALA A 113 1.02 -9.91 -11.01
CA ALA A 113 2.17 -10.51 -10.29
C ALA A 113 2.87 -9.51 -9.37
N SER A 114 3.03 -8.25 -9.81
CA SER A 114 3.63 -7.18 -9.01
C SER A 114 2.85 -6.89 -7.73
N ILE A 115 1.52 -6.76 -7.82
CA ILE A 115 0.66 -6.52 -6.66
C ILE A 115 0.72 -7.72 -5.71
N ARG A 116 0.62 -8.94 -6.23
CA ARG A 116 0.74 -10.16 -5.42
C ARG A 116 2.07 -10.21 -4.67
N THR A 117 3.17 -9.88 -5.33
CA THR A 117 4.50 -9.85 -4.70
C THR A 117 4.56 -8.82 -3.58
N MET A 118 4.07 -7.61 -3.80
CA MET A 118 4.05 -6.57 -2.77
C MET A 118 3.22 -6.98 -1.56
N LEU A 119 2.02 -7.52 -1.78
CA LEU A 119 1.16 -7.99 -0.69
C LEU A 119 1.77 -9.17 0.08
N ASN A 120 2.40 -10.13 -0.60
CA ASN A 120 3.09 -11.24 0.07
C ASN A 120 4.31 -10.76 0.87
N ASN A 121 5.08 -9.81 0.34
CA ASN A 121 6.24 -9.25 1.05
C ASN A 121 5.85 -8.45 2.29
N GLY A 122 4.68 -7.79 2.25
CA GLY A 122 4.13 -7.06 3.39
C GLY A 122 3.33 -7.92 4.37
N TYR A 123 3.08 -9.19 4.04
CA TYR A 123 2.23 -10.04 4.86
C TYR A 123 2.89 -10.47 6.17
N TYR A 124 2.21 -10.18 7.28
CA TYR A 124 2.58 -10.68 8.60
C TYR A 124 1.34 -11.12 9.39
N PRO A 125 1.17 -12.43 9.68
CA PRO A 125 -0.09 -13.00 10.18
C PRO A 125 -0.70 -12.34 11.42
N LYS A 126 0.15 -11.75 12.29
CA LYS A 126 -0.29 -11.10 13.54
C LYS A 126 -0.62 -9.61 13.41
N ARG A 127 -0.46 -9.03 12.23
CA ARG A 127 -0.65 -7.58 12.00
C ARG A 127 -1.50 -7.25 10.80
N ASN A 128 -1.68 -8.19 9.88
CA ASN A 128 -2.56 -7.98 8.74
C ASN A 128 -4.02 -7.96 9.19
N GLY A 129 -4.82 -7.21 8.45
CA GLY A 129 -6.27 -7.30 8.53
C GLY A 129 -6.82 -8.59 7.93
N ASP A 130 -8.11 -8.71 7.88
CA ASP A 130 -8.82 -9.92 7.41
C ASP A 130 -9.21 -9.82 5.94
N ILE A 131 -9.50 -8.60 5.48
CA ILE A 131 -9.96 -8.34 4.12
C ILE A 131 -9.10 -7.24 3.50
N GLN A 132 -8.58 -7.49 2.31
CA GLN A 132 -7.82 -6.51 1.52
C GLN A 132 -8.72 -5.81 0.53
N LEU A 133 -8.62 -4.49 0.50
CA LEU A 133 -9.19 -3.61 -0.52
C LEU A 133 -8.10 -3.18 -1.51
N ILE A 134 -8.43 -3.09 -2.78
CA ILE A 134 -7.60 -2.48 -3.83
C ILE A 134 -8.43 -1.41 -4.51
N LEU A 135 -7.98 -0.18 -4.45
CA LEU A 135 -8.64 0.93 -5.12
C LEU A 135 -8.32 0.95 -6.61
N LYS A 136 -9.24 1.48 -7.40
CA LYS A 136 -9.01 1.76 -8.82
C LYS A 136 -7.86 2.77 -9.01
N PRO A 137 -7.08 2.67 -10.08
CA PRO A 137 -6.09 3.69 -10.39
C PRO A 137 -6.68 5.10 -10.39
N GLY A 138 -5.95 6.06 -9.81
CA GLY A 138 -6.40 7.43 -9.65
C GLY A 138 -7.41 7.69 -8.53
N TYR A 139 -7.84 6.65 -7.81
CA TYR A 139 -8.65 6.81 -6.60
C TYR A 139 -7.75 6.86 -5.37
N ILE A 140 -8.09 7.74 -4.44
CA ILE A 140 -7.37 7.93 -3.18
C ILE A 140 -8.34 8.00 -2.00
N ASP A 141 -7.85 7.62 -0.82
CA ASP A 141 -8.56 7.89 0.44
C ASP A 141 -8.16 9.29 0.92
N ALA A 142 -9.02 10.25 0.76
CA ALA A 142 -8.79 11.61 1.21
C ALA A 142 -10.11 12.37 1.41
N TRP A 143 -10.21 13.08 2.50
CA TRP A 143 -11.44 13.82 2.87
C TRP A 143 -11.46 15.26 2.36
N SER A 144 -10.32 15.82 1.97
CA SER A 144 -10.21 17.19 1.47
C SER A 144 -10.20 17.22 -0.05
N ASN A 145 -10.79 18.22 -0.63
CA ASN A 145 -10.71 18.50 -2.07
C ASN A 145 -9.36 19.10 -2.49
N THR A 146 -8.46 19.27 -1.53
CA THR A 146 -7.10 19.77 -1.77
C THR A 146 -6.08 18.76 -1.26
N GLY A 147 -4.92 18.73 -1.91
CA GLY A 147 -3.87 17.81 -1.57
C GLY A 147 -4.08 16.41 -2.17
N THR A 148 -3.06 15.58 -2.01
CA THR A 148 -3.01 14.20 -2.48
C THR A 148 -2.47 13.30 -1.39
N THR A 149 -2.47 12.02 -1.65
CA THR A 149 -1.91 10.99 -0.77
C THR A 149 -1.23 9.89 -1.58
N HIS A 150 -0.67 8.94 -0.89
CA HIS A 150 0.05 7.79 -1.40
C HIS A 150 -0.43 6.50 -0.69
N GLY A 151 0.26 5.38 -0.91
CA GLY A 151 0.00 4.12 -0.21
C GLY A 151 -0.70 3.08 -1.06
N LEU A 152 -0.77 3.29 -2.37
CA LEU A 152 -1.33 2.34 -3.33
C LEU A 152 -0.21 1.64 -4.14
N TRP A 153 -0.62 0.65 -4.92
CA TRP A 153 0.30 -0.20 -5.71
C TRP A 153 0.60 0.32 -7.10
N ASN A 154 0.11 1.50 -7.42
CA ASN A 154 0.23 2.06 -8.76
C ASN A 154 1.63 2.62 -9.02
N PRO A 155 2.10 2.63 -10.28
CA PRO A 155 3.43 3.15 -10.61
C PRO A 155 3.71 4.57 -10.11
N TYR A 156 2.69 5.43 -10.04
CA TYR A 156 2.85 6.79 -9.53
C TYR A 156 3.15 6.84 -8.03
N ASP A 157 2.80 5.80 -7.27
CA ASP A 157 3.15 5.65 -5.84
C ASP A 157 4.46 4.86 -5.65
N THR A 158 4.74 3.91 -6.53
CA THR A 158 5.82 2.93 -6.31
C THR A 158 7.10 3.21 -7.07
N GLN A 159 7.05 4.01 -8.17
CA GLN A 159 8.23 4.39 -8.92
C GLN A 159 8.83 5.68 -8.38
N ILE A 160 10.04 5.58 -7.86
CA ILE A 160 10.80 6.66 -7.23
C ILE A 160 12.15 6.84 -7.92
N PRO A 161 12.76 8.04 -7.86
CA PRO A 161 14.09 8.25 -8.41
C PRO A 161 15.15 7.52 -7.59
N LEU A 162 16.24 7.11 -8.24
CA LEU A 162 17.47 6.72 -7.59
C LEU A 162 18.64 7.32 -8.35
N LEU A 163 19.21 8.38 -7.81
CA LEU A 163 20.32 9.12 -8.39
C LEU A 163 21.55 8.96 -7.52
N TRP A 164 22.71 8.76 -8.16
CA TRP A 164 24.01 8.65 -7.50
C TRP A 164 24.97 9.68 -8.07
N TYR A 165 25.76 10.30 -7.22
CA TYR A 165 26.76 11.28 -7.61
C TYR A 165 27.98 11.27 -6.70
N GLY A 166 29.17 11.46 -7.29
CA GLY A 166 30.40 11.70 -6.55
C GLY A 166 31.40 10.55 -6.63
N TRP A 167 32.15 10.35 -5.55
CA TRP A 167 33.22 9.37 -5.49
C TRP A 167 32.72 7.95 -5.78
N GLY A 168 33.46 7.23 -6.62
CA GLY A 168 33.13 5.84 -7.00
C GLY A 168 32.00 5.70 -8.01
N ILE A 169 31.31 6.77 -8.37
CA ILE A 169 30.16 6.73 -9.28
C ILE A 169 30.60 7.09 -10.71
N ARG A 170 30.37 6.17 -11.65
CA ARG A 170 30.55 6.41 -13.08
C ARG A 170 29.34 7.13 -13.66
N LYS A 171 29.59 8.11 -14.54
CA LYS A 171 28.52 8.76 -15.30
C LYS A 171 27.81 7.73 -16.19
N GLY A 172 26.51 7.67 -16.11
CA GLY A 172 25.70 6.75 -16.91
C GLY A 172 24.23 6.76 -16.52
N LYS A 173 23.46 5.90 -17.18
CA LYS A 173 22.06 5.63 -16.89
C LYS A 173 21.85 4.13 -16.96
N SER A 174 21.05 3.61 -16.05
CA SER A 174 20.59 2.21 -16.07
C SER A 174 19.07 2.18 -16.17
N ASN A 175 18.55 1.26 -16.98
CA ASN A 175 17.13 0.93 -17.04
C ASN A 175 16.84 -0.39 -16.32
N ARG A 176 17.80 -0.92 -15.58
CA ARG A 176 17.59 -2.08 -14.71
C ARG A 176 16.66 -1.69 -13.59
N GLU A 177 15.68 -2.54 -13.32
CA GLU A 177 14.83 -2.41 -12.14
C GLU A 177 15.67 -2.51 -10.87
N THR A 178 15.53 -1.54 -9.99
CA THR A 178 16.21 -1.44 -8.70
C THR A 178 15.19 -1.14 -7.61
N TYR A 179 15.51 -1.52 -6.39
CA TYR A 179 14.66 -1.35 -5.24
C TYR A 179 15.36 -0.53 -4.16
N MET A 180 14.61 0.07 -3.25
CA MET A 180 15.20 0.79 -2.11
C MET A 180 16.10 -0.11 -1.25
N THR A 181 15.80 -1.39 -1.19
CA THR A 181 16.62 -2.39 -0.52
C THR A 181 18.03 -2.52 -1.10
N ASP A 182 18.26 -2.08 -2.35
CA ASP A 182 19.57 -2.15 -3.03
C ASP A 182 20.52 -1.02 -2.62
N ILE A 183 20.01 0.02 -1.93
CA ILE A 183 20.84 1.17 -1.52
C ILE A 183 21.90 0.76 -0.51
N ALA A 184 21.53 0.04 0.54
CA ALA A 184 22.45 -0.37 1.58
C ALA A 184 23.58 -1.30 1.07
N PRO A 185 23.31 -2.38 0.31
CA PRO A 185 24.37 -3.23 -0.23
C PRO A 185 25.23 -2.51 -1.28
N THR A 186 24.67 -1.59 -2.07
CA THR A 186 25.44 -0.74 -2.99
C THR A 186 26.45 0.13 -2.23
N LEU A 187 26.02 0.78 -1.15
CA LEU A 187 26.92 1.56 -0.29
C LEU A 187 27.98 0.68 0.36
N ALA A 188 27.61 -0.49 0.87
CA ALA A 188 28.55 -1.43 1.46
C ALA A 188 29.61 -1.87 0.45
N ALA A 189 29.24 -2.16 -0.79
CA ALA A 189 30.15 -2.51 -1.87
C ALA A 189 31.09 -1.35 -2.22
N LEU A 190 30.57 -0.12 -2.34
CA LEU A 190 31.40 1.07 -2.59
C LEU A 190 32.44 1.31 -1.48
N LEU A 191 32.04 1.13 -0.23
CA LEU A 191 32.90 1.33 0.94
C LEU A 191 33.75 0.11 1.28
N LYS A 192 33.55 -1.01 0.59
CA LYS A 192 34.24 -2.30 0.86
C LYS A 192 34.07 -2.78 2.31
N ILE A 193 32.85 -2.62 2.83
CA ILE A 193 32.48 -3.08 4.15
C ILE A 193 31.45 -4.21 4.06
N GLN A 194 31.20 -4.88 5.17
CA GLN A 194 30.20 -5.94 5.25
C GLN A 194 28.80 -5.36 5.02
N VAL A 195 27.98 -6.09 4.25
CA VAL A 195 26.57 -5.79 4.05
C VAL A 195 25.82 -5.95 5.39
N PRO A 196 24.89 -5.05 5.72
CA PRO A 196 24.09 -5.16 6.94
C PRO A 196 23.33 -6.49 7.03
N ASN A 197 23.22 -7.04 8.23
CA ASN A 197 22.42 -8.24 8.48
C ASN A 197 20.95 -7.99 8.14
N GLY A 198 20.30 -9.02 7.58
CA GLY A 198 18.88 -8.94 7.19
C GLY A 198 18.64 -8.15 5.89
N ASN A 199 19.70 -7.72 5.19
CA ASN A 199 19.55 -7.10 3.88
C ASN A 199 19.01 -8.11 2.86
N VAL A 200 18.00 -7.71 2.09
CA VAL A 200 17.38 -8.48 1.00
C VAL A 200 17.65 -7.86 -0.39
N GLY A 201 18.33 -6.72 -0.44
CA GLY A 201 18.75 -6.05 -1.68
C GLY A 201 19.94 -6.74 -2.34
N LYS A 202 20.18 -6.37 -3.60
CA LYS A 202 21.24 -6.94 -4.47
C LYS A 202 22.34 -5.93 -4.73
#